data_89e2e7e42177a86765dc4a0a31b05649
#
_entry.id   89e2e7e42177a86765dc4a0a31b05649
#
_cell.length_a   1.000
_cell.length_b   1.000
_cell.length_c   1.000
_cell.angle_alpha   90.00
_cell.angle_beta   90.00
_cell.angle_gamma   90.00
#
_symmetry.space_group_name_H-M   'P 1'
#
loop_
_entity.id
_entity.type
_entity.pdbx_description
1 polymer ?
#
loop_
_entity_poly.entity_id
_entity_poly.type
_entity_poly.pdbx_seq_one_letter_code
_entity_poly.pdbx_strand_id
1 'polypeptide(L)'
;MSFYVTNGGFSPIFVTAAVSALTLLAVVSWQVSTAVRERGAANSYVAPASGSDALVSDTAVNAALASDAQTEIGTAVIDGIVAKYLSLQEQGLYTPEVAAKTAEKMAETLKVPVPFRTYTAADIAVDADTSYARMLTYRRDLQVSLAPLLRNTQPEYEIFAYYVSTKDKKNLGKLQRAAQNYREAASSTARVTVPKDALAHHLGILNSMEEFAATLDALVANADDPFASAVLLRTYNQGEADVLTSFAVLAKYYREKKS
;
A
#
# COMPACT_ATOMS: atom_id res chain seq x y z
N MET A 1 36.61 3.63 -14.48
CA MET A 1 35.25 3.01 -14.55
C MET A 1 34.28 4.00 -13.96
N SER A 2 33.55 4.73 -14.82
CA SER A 2 32.58 5.73 -14.41
C SER A 2 31.25 5.06 -14.00
N PHE A 3 30.85 5.23 -12.78
CA PHE A 3 29.52 4.83 -12.33
C PHE A 3 28.54 5.97 -12.66
N TYR A 4 27.62 5.70 -13.58
CA TYR A 4 26.48 6.55 -13.83
C TYR A 4 25.52 6.45 -12.63
N VAL A 5 25.38 7.56 -11.90
CA VAL A 5 24.30 7.76 -10.94
C VAL A 5 23.05 8.05 -11.77
N THR A 6 22.21 7.03 -11.96
CA THR A 6 20.86 7.25 -12.49
C THR A 6 20.01 7.89 -11.40
N ASN A 7 19.64 9.15 -11.62
CA ASN A 7 18.58 9.84 -10.86
C ASN A 7 17.32 8.97 -10.85
N GLY A 8 16.87 8.59 -9.66
CA GLY A 8 15.64 7.86 -9.44
C GLY A 8 14.41 8.70 -9.81
N GLY A 9 14.13 8.82 -11.09
CA GLY A 9 12.84 9.27 -11.58
C GLY A 9 11.83 8.15 -11.34
N PHE A 10 10.69 8.48 -10.74
CA PHE A 10 9.56 7.58 -10.60
C PHE A 10 9.24 6.94 -11.95
N SER A 11 9.11 5.61 -12.00
CA SER A 11 8.74 4.89 -13.21
C SER A 11 7.42 5.47 -13.76
N PRO A 12 7.29 5.72 -15.08
CA PRO A 12 6.05 6.21 -15.67
C PRO A 12 4.84 5.32 -15.37
N ILE A 13 5.05 4.06 -15.05
CA ILE A 13 4.01 3.11 -14.60
C ILE A 13 3.49 3.49 -13.21
N PHE A 14 4.34 3.99 -12.30
CA PHE A 14 3.94 4.49 -10.99
C PHE A 14 3.00 5.71 -11.10
N VAL A 15 3.32 6.63 -12.00
CA VAL A 15 2.49 7.81 -12.25
C VAL A 15 1.14 7.39 -12.82
N THR A 16 1.09 6.39 -13.70
CA THR A 16 -0.16 5.92 -14.32
C THR A 16 -1.05 5.18 -13.32
N ALA A 17 -0.49 4.35 -12.42
CA ALA A 17 -1.26 3.66 -11.38
C ALA A 17 -1.80 4.63 -10.33
N ALA A 18 -0.99 5.60 -9.90
CA ALA A 18 -1.41 6.66 -8.98
C ALA A 18 -2.49 7.57 -9.59
N VAL A 19 -2.34 7.94 -10.87
CA VAL A 19 -3.34 8.74 -11.61
C VAL A 19 -4.63 7.95 -11.82
N SER A 20 -4.57 6.63 -12.06
CA SER A 20 -5.77 5.79 -12.21
C SER A 20 -6.52 5.62 -10.90
N ALA A 21 -5.82 5.49 -9.77
CA ALA A 21 -6.44 5.46 -8.43
C ALA A 21 -7.04 6.83 -8.07
N LEU A 22 -6.39 7.93 -8.43
CA LEU A 22 -6.87 9.29 -8.22
C LEU A 22 -8.08 9.63 -9.08
N THR A 23 -8.11 9.17 -10.33
CA THR A 23 -9.29 9.34 -11.22
C THR A 23 -10.48 8.51 -10.72
N LEU A 24 -10.28 7.30 -10.21
CA LEU A 24 -11.33 6.51 -9.56
C LEU A 24 -11.90 7.22 -8.31
N LEU A 25 -11.04 7.78 -7.46
CA LEU A 25 -11.48 8.54 -6.27
C LEU A 25 -12.18 9.86 -6.65
N ALA A 26 -11.72 10.56 -7.69
CA ALA A 26 -12.36 11.79 -8.16
C ALA A 26 -13.73 11.51 -8.80
N VAL A 27 -13.87 10.43 -9.57
CA VAL A 27 -15.13 9.99 -10.16
C VAL A 27 -16.12 9.58 -9.07
N VAL A 28 -15.65 8.86 -8.04
CA VAL A 28 -16.48 8.46 -6.89
C VAL A 28 -16.95 9.66 -6.08
N SER A 29 -16.08 10.65 -5.81
CA SER A 29 -16.48 11.85 -5.06
C SER A 29 -17.51 12.69 -5.82
N TRP A 30 -17.41 12.77 -7.14
CA TRP A 30 -18.41 13.45 -7.99
C TRP A 30 -19.75 12.69 -8.03
N GLN A 31 -19.73 11.37 -8.05
CA GLN A 31 -20.94 10.54 -8.12
C GLN A 31 -21.65 10.40 -6.78
N VAL A 32 -20.92 10.36 -5.64
CA VAL A 32 -21.53 10.47 -4.30
C VAL A 32 -22.23 11.82 -4.17
N SER A 33 -21.67 12.89 -4.76
CA SER A 33 -22.32 14.21 -4.74
C SER A 33 -23.63 14.25 -5.51
N THR A 34 -23.78 13.51 -6.61
CA THR A 34 -25.02 13.42 -7.37
C THR A 34 -26.05 12.54 -6.66
N ALA A 35 -25.67 11.38 -6.12
CA ALA A 35 -26.56 10.48 -5.40
C ALA A 35 -27.14 11.10 -4.10
N VAL A 36 -26.34 11.91 -3.37
CA VAL A 36 -26.82 12.64 -2.18
C VAL A 36 -27.74 13.79 -2.59
N ARG A 37 -27.48 14.46 -3.71
CA ARG A 37 -28.35 15.51 -4.26
C ARG A 37 -29.73 14.97 -4.64
N GLU A 38 -29.81 13.79 -5.21
CA GLU A 38 -31.09 13.14 -5.58
C GLU A 38 -31.88 12.71 -4.36
N ARG A 39 -31.25 12.24 -3.28
CA ARG A 39 -31.94 11.93 -2.01
C ARG A 39 -32.39 13.16 -1.26
N GLY A 40 -31.69 14.28 -1.39
CA GLY A 40 -32.14 15.59 -0.84
C GLY A 40 -33.23 16.25 -1.67
N ALA A 41 -33.32 15.98 -2.96
CA ALA A 41 -34.31 16.57 -3.89
C ALA A 41 -35.67 15.85 -3.92
N ALA A 42 -35.78 14.66 -3.30
CA ALA A 42 -37.08 13.95 -3.20
C ALA A 42 -38.10 14.69 -2.37
N ASN A 43 -37.79 15.85 -1.80
CA ASN A 43 -38.70 16.67 -0.98
C ASN A 43 -39.00 18.08 -1.56
N SER A 44 -38.65 18.37 -2.83
CA SER A 44 -39.03 19.65 -3.43
C SER A 44 -39.24 19.52 -4.95
N TYR A 45 -40.50 19.62 -5.35
CA TYR A 45 -40.94 19.78 -6.74
C TYR A 45 -40.36 21.05 -7.36
N VAL A 46 -39.75 20.98 -8.55
CA VAL A 46 -39.97 21.82 -9.76
C VAL A 46 -39.12 21.29 -10.94
N ALA A 47 -39.73 21.21 -12.11
CA ALA A 47 -39.27 20.65 -13.39
C ALA A 47 -38.46 21.65 -14.24
N PRO A 48 -38.17 21.36 -15.56
CA PRO A 48 -36.88 20.81 -16.02
C PRO A 48 -36.10 21.81 -16.89
N ALA A 49 -34.81 21.60 -17.09
CA ALA A 49 -34.09 22.13 -18.24
C ALA A 49 -33.05 21.13 -18.76
N SER A 50 -33.19 20.83 -20.02
CA SER A 50 -32.38 19.94 -20.83
C SER A 50 -30.92 20.38 -20.95
N GLY A 51 -29.99 19.41 -20.87
CA GLY A 51 -28.59 19.59 -21.21
C GLY A 51 -27.89 18.23 -21.17
N SER A 52 -27.82 17.61 -22.33
CA SER A 52 -27.03 16.40 -22.59
C SER A 52 -25.55 16.71 -22.42
N ASP A 53 -24.86 15.97 -21.51
CA ASP A 53 -23.49 15.52 -21.81
C ASP A 53 -23.03 14.43 -20.83
N ALA A 54 -22.45 13.39 -21.43
CA ALA A 54 -21.59 12.35 -20.89
C ALA A 54 -22.17 11.48 -19.77
N LEU A 55 -22.93 10.50 -20.16
CA LEU A 55 -23.25 9.27 -19.43
C LEU A 55 -21.98 8.50 -19.05
N VAL A 56 -21.40 8.81 -17.89
CA VAL A 56 -20.72 7.77 -17.13
C VAL A 56 -21.83 7.12 -16.29
N SER A 57 -22.13 5.89 -16.61
CA SER A 57 -23.34 5.18 -16.17
C SER A 57 -23.45 5.15 -14.63
N ASP A 58 -24.47 5.78 -14.06
CA ASP A 58 -24.91 5.65 -12.67
C ASP A 58 -25.03 4.18 -12.21
N THR A 59 -25.18 3.28 -13.16
CA THR A 59 -25.23 1.83 -12.96
C THR A 59 -23.91 1.25 -12.41
N ALA A 60 -22.75 1.79 -12.80
CA ALA A 60 -21.46 1.26 -12.35
C ALA A 60 -21.14 1.64 -10.90
N VAL A 61 -21.61 2.82 -10.45
CA VAL A 61 -21.42 3.27 -9.07
C VAL A 61 -22.42 2.65 -8.12
N ASN A 62 -23.68 2.61 -8.53
CA ASN A 62 -24.67 1.90 -7.73
C ASN A 62 -24.35 0.40 -7.64
N ALA A 63 -23.74 -0.19 -8.68
CA ALA A 63 -23.23 -1.55 -8.61
C ALA A 63 -22.00 -1.68 -7.68
N ALA A 64 -21.11 -0.68 -7.63
CA ALA A 64 -19.97 -0.69 -6.71
C ALA A 64 -20.38 -0.42 -5.26
N LEU A 65 -21.39 0.44 -5.02
CA LEU A 65 -21.94 0.71 -3.69
C LEU A 65 -22.90 -0.39 -3.19
N ALA A 66 -23.48 -1.17 -4.10
CA ALA A 66 -24.40 -2.28 -3.80
C ALA A 66 -23.72 -3.65 -3.91
N SER A 67 -22.40 -3.72 -4.12
CA SER A 67 -21.72 -5.00 -4.30
C SER A 67 -21.57 -5.70 -2.95
N ASP A 68 -21.95 -6.99 -2.90
CA ASP A 68 -21.63 -7.91 -1.80
C ASP A 68 -20.10 -8.09 -1.57
N ALA A 69 -19.29 -7.40 -2.36
CA ALA A 69 -17.82 -7.40 -2.30
C ALA A 69 -17.25 -6.30 -1.39
N GLN A 70 -18.08 -5.46 -0.76
CA GLN A 70 -17.62 -4.43 0.17
C GLN A 70 -17.03 -5.06 1.44
N THR A 71 -15.78 -4.71 1.72
CA THR A 71 -15.07 -5.15 2.92
C THR A 71 -15.15 -4.09 4.02
N GLU A 72 -14.77 -4.43 5.26
CA GLU A 72 -14.68 -3.47 6.37
C GLU A 72 -13.76 -2.29 6.01
N ILE A 73 -12.65 -2.56 5.31
CA ILE A 73 -11.71 -1.53 4.85
C ILE A 73 -12.38 -0.61 3.84
N GLY A 74 -13.04 -1.18 2.83
CA GLY A 74 -13.74 -0.39 1.81
C GLY A 74 -14.87 0.44 2.39
N THR A 75 -15.66 -0.14 3.31
CA THR A 75 -16.70 0.58 4.03
C THR A 75 -16.14 1.77 4.80
N ALA A 76 -15.05 1.59 5.57
CA ALA A 76 -14.41 2.66 6.32
C ALA A 76 -13.87 3.78 5.41
N VAL A 77 -13.39 3.43 4.22
CA VAL A 77 -12.95 4.41 3.20
C VAL A 77 -14.13 5.22 2.70
N ILE A 78 -15.23 4.57 2.34
CA ILE A 78 -16.45 5.23 1.85
C ILE A 78 -17.02 6.16 2.92
N ASP A 79 -17.14 5.67 4.16
CA ASP A 79 -17.65 6.45 5.29
C ASP A 79 -16.80 7.71 5.53
N GLY A 80 -15.47 7.58 5.44
CA GLY A 80 -14.54 8.70 5.53
C GLY A 80 -14.75 9.74 4.42
N ILE A 81 -14.96 9.29 3.18
CA ILE A 81 -15.25 10.17 2.04
C ILE A 81 -16.58 10.88 2.23
N VAL A 82 -17.63 10.15 2.61
CA VAL A 82 -18.97 10.71 2.83
C VAL A 82 -18.97 11.72 3.99
N ALA A 83 -18.36 11.39 5.12
CA ALA A 83 -18.23 12.29 6.26
C ALA A 83 -17.54 13.61 5.88
N LYS A 84 -16.46 13.51 5.09
CA LYS A 84 -15.75 14.69 4.63
C LYS A 84 -16.54 15.54 3.65
N TYR A 85 -17.29 14.90 2.75
CA TYR A 85 -18.20 15.58 1.83
C TYR A 85 -19.29 16.35 2.59
N LEU A 86 -19.97 15.70 3.55
CA LEU A 86 -21.00 16.34 4.37
C LEU A 86 -20.43 17.52 5.16
N SER A 87 -19.25 17.38 5.75
CA SER A 87 -18.57 18.47 6.45
C SER A 87 -18.29 19.69 5.56
N LEU A 88 -17.86 19.49 4.30
CA LEU A 88 -17.69 20.58 3.35
C LEU A 88 -19.00 21.27 2.97
N GLN A 89 -20.07 20.50 2.85
CA GLN A 89 -21.39 21.00 2.52
C GLN A 89 -21.99 21.81 3.68
N GLU A 90 -21.90 21.31 4.92
CA GLU A 90 -22.36 22.02 6.14
C GLU A 90 -21.62 23.34 6.37
N GLN A 91 -20.34 23.41 6.03
CA GLN A 91 -19.53 24.61 6.12
C GLN A 91 -19.74 25.58 4.95
N GLY A 92 -20.56 25.23 3.95
CA GLY A 92 -20.75 26.05 2.75
C GLY A 92 -19.49 26.18 1.86
N LEU A 93 -18.50 25.29 2.07
CA LEU A 93 -17.22 25.29 1.37
C LEU A 93 -17.19 24.35 0.18
N TYR A 94 -18.29 23.68 -0.12
CA TYR A 94 -18.35 22.72 -1.22
C TYR A 94 -18.34 23.43 -2.57
N THR A 95 -17.24 23.28 -3.30
CA THR A 95 -17.16 23.54 -4.74
C THR A 95 -16.51 22.31 -5.39
N PRO A 96 -16.69 22.07 -6.73
CA PRO A 96 -16.03 20.96 -7.40
C PRO A 96 -14.51 20.96 -7.22
N GLU A 97 -13.88 22.15 -7.22
CA GLU A 97 -12.43 22.30 -7.04
C GLU A 97 -11.98 21.96 -5.61
N VAL A 98 -12.75 22.38 -4.60
CA VAL A 98 -12.48 22.05 -3.19
C VAL A 98 -12.70 20.55 -2.95
N ALA A 99 -13.72 19.98 -3.53
CA ALA A 99 -13.98 18.54 -3.46
C ALA A 99 -12.83 17.72 -4.09
N ALA A 100 -12.36 18.12 -5.29
CA ALA A 100 -11.23 17.47 -5.96
C ALA A 100 -9.95 17.53 -5.13
N LYS A 101 -9.56 18.72 -4.62
CA LYS A 101 -8.39 18.88 -3.74
C LYS A 101 -8.52 18.09 -2.43
N THR A 102 -9.73 18.02 -1.88
CA THR A 102 -9.98 17.26 -0.67
C THR A 102 -9.84 15.76 -0.93
N ALA A 103 -10.37 15.25 -2.04
CA ALA A 103 -10.21 13.86 -2.45
C ALA A 103 -8.74 13.50 -2.69
N GLU A 104 -7.98 14.38 -3.35
CA GLU A 104 -6.53 14.23 -3.54
C GLU A 104 -5.80 14.13 -2.20
N LYS A 105 -6.06 15.07 -1.28
CA LYS A 105 -5.47 15.06 0.05
C LYS A 105 -5.87 13.83 0.87
N MET A 106 -7.10 13.37 0.75
CA MET A 106 -7.54 12.13 1.38
C MET A 106 -6.79 10.93 0.79
N ALA A 107 -6.68 10.85 -0.53
CA ALA A 107 -5.91 9.81 -1.21
C ALA A 107 -4.44 9.82 -0.76
N GLU A 108 -3.85 10.98 -0.44
CA GLU A 108 -2.50 11.10 0.10
C GLU A 108 -2.37 10.72 1.58
N THR A 109 -3.40 10.90 2.38
CA THR A 109 -3.32 10.76 3.85
C THR A 109 -3.99 9.51 4.38
N LEU A 110 -4.92 8.91 3.63
CA LEU A 110 -5.66 7.75 4.06
C LEU A 110 -4.71 6.53 4.16
N LYS A 111 -4.46 6.10 5.37
CA LYS A 111 -3.69 4.88 5.68
C LYS A 111 -4.59 3.89 6.38
N VAL A 112 -4.54 2.64 5.95
CA VAL A 112 -5.18 1.55 6.67
C VAL A 112 -4.08 0.83 7.45
N PRO A 113 -4.15 0.82 8.78
CA PRO A 113 -3.22 0.03 9.57
C PRO A 113 -3.49 -1.45 9.32
N VAL A 114 -2.49 -2.15 8.83
CA VAL A 114 -2.51 -3.61 8.68
C VAL A 114 -1.77 -4.21 9.88
N PRO A 115 -2.42 -5.00 10.73
CA PRO A 115 -1.74 -5.61 11.86
C PRO A 115 -0.72 -6.64 11.39
N PHE A 116 0.47 -6.61 11.96
CA PHE A 116 1.55 -7.54 11.67
C PHE A 116 2.33 -7.92 12.92
N ARG A 117 3.08 -9.01 12.85
CA ARG A 117 4.00 -9.42 13.91
C ARG A 117 5.17 -8.43 14.01
N THR A 118 5.42 -7.90 15.21
CA THR A 118 6.56 -7.03 15.48
C THR A 118 7.63 -7.78 16.25
N TYR A 119 8.87 -7.75 15.72
CA TYR A 119 10.04 -8.24 16.43
C TYR A 119 10.64 -7.13 17.30
N THR A 120 11.11 -7.54 18.47
CA THR A 120 11.77 -6.69 19.48
C THR A 120 13.19 -7.18 19.76
N ALA A 121 13.95 -6.42 20.52
CA ALA A 121 15.29 -6.84 20.96
C ALA A 121 15.29 -8.14 21.78
N ALA A 122 14.18 -8.46 22.44
CA ALA A 122 14.03 -9.70 23.21
C ALA A 122 13.93 -10.95 22.33
N ASP A 123 13.55 -10.79 21.07
CA ASP A 123 13.39 -11.90 20.12
C ASP A 123 14.71 -12.28 19.40
N ILE A 124 15.79 -11.50 19.60
CA ILE A 124 17.01 -11.58 18.80
C ILE A 124 18.22 -11.95 19.67
N ALA A 125 18.98 -12.94 19.22
CA ALA A 125 20.26 -13.27 19.81
C ALA A 125 21.30 -12.18 19.46
N VAL A 126 21.83 -11.49 20.47
CA VAL A 126 22.77 -10.38 20.32
C VAL A 126 24.16 -10.80 20.76
N ASP A 127 25.17 -10.48 19.91
CA ASP A 127 26.57 -10.66 20.20
C ASP A 127 27.18 -9.31 20.64
N ALA A 128 27.94 -9.31 21.73
CA ALA A 128 28.67 -8.12 22.21
C ALA A 128 29.83 -7.72 21.30
N ASP A 129 30.36 -8.66 20.50
CA ASP A 129 31.42 -8.40 19.53
C ASP A 129 30.91 -7.55 18.38
N THR A 130 31.45 -6.35 18.26
CA THR A 130 31.16 -5.40 17.19
C THR A 130 32.32 -5.25 16.21
N SER A 131 33.28 -6.19 16.18
CA SER A 131 34.42 -6.15 15.29
C SER A 131 34.01 -6.25 13.81
N TYR A 132 34.91 -5.79 12.93
CA TYR A 132 34.71 -5.93 11.49
C TYR A 132 34.57 -7.41 11.06
N ALA A 133 35.35 -8.32 11.65
CA ALA A 133 35.27 -9.75 11.37
C ALA A 133 33.89 -10.31 11.73
N ARG A 134 33.33 -9.89 12.88
CA ARG A 134 31.98 -10.29 13.30
C ARG A 134 30.92 -9.75 12.36
N MET A 135 31.05 -8.50 11.91
CA MET A 135 30.15 -7.91 10.93
C MET A 135 30.16 -8.68 9.60
N LEU A 136 31.31 -9.13 9.11
CA LEU A 136 31.39 -9.95 7.88
C LEU A 136 30.67 -11.29 8.04
N THR A 137 30.82 -11.93 9.19
CA THR A 137 30.09 -13.16 9.53
C THR A 137 28.57 -12.91 9.53
N TYR A 138 28.12 -11.88 10.24
CA TYR A 138 26.71 -11.47 10.28
C TYR A 138 26.14 -11.21 8.88
N ARG A 139 26.88 -10.49 8.04
CA ARG A 139 26.47 -10.22 6.64
C ARG A 139 26.23 -11.50 5.86
N ARG A 140 27.13 -12.49 5.98
CA ARG A 140 27.02 -13.79 5.30
C ARG A 140 25.79 -14.55 5.83
N ASP A 141 25.61 -14.62 7.15
CA ASP A 141 24.54 -15.35 7.78
C ASP A 141 23.16 -14.73 7.43
N LEU A 142 23.10 -13.39 7.38
CA LEU A 142 21.92 -12.65 6.92
C LEU A 142 21.61 -12.95 5.45
N GLN A 143 22.64 -12.95 4.56
CA GLN A 143 22.43 -13.26 3.16
C GLN A 143 21.82 -14.66 2.96
N VAL A 144 22.25 -15.65 3.71
CA VAL A 144 21.70 -17.00 3.68
C VAL A 144 20.26 -17.02 4.18
N SER A 145 19.95 -16.29 5.25
CA SER A 145 18.60 -16.25 5.84
C SER A 145 17.55 -15.60 4.92
N LEU A 146 17.99 -14.72 4.03
CA LEU A 146 17.14 -14.03 3.05
C LEU A 146 16.86 -14.85 1.78
N ALA A 147 17.39 -16.07 1.65
CA ALA A 147 17.20 -16.93 0.47
C ALA A 147 15.72 -17.12 0.07
N PRO A 148 14.71 -17.18 0.99
CA PRO A 148 13.30 -17.28 0.59
C PRO A 148 12.84 -16.15 -0.33
N LEU A 149 13.38 -14.93 -0.22
CA LEU A 149 13.01 -13.80 -1.09
C LEU A 149 13.39 -14.03 -2.56
N LEU A 150 14.42 -14.84 -2.84
CA LEU A 150 14.83 -15.15 -4.21
C LEU A 150 13.79 -15.95 -5.00
N ARG A 151 12.76 -16.49 -4.32
CA ARG A 151 11.63 -17.18 -4.96
C ARG A 151 10.61 -16.19 -5.56
N ASN A 152 10.64 -14.92 -5.17
CA ASN A 152 9.82 -13.87 -5.72
C ASN A 152 10.46 -13.39 -7.04
N THR A 153 10.04 -14.01 -8.14
CA THR A 153 10.63 -13.78 -9.48
C THR A 153 9.88 -12.75 -10.31
N GLN A 154 8.76 -12.25 -9.79
CA GLN A 154 7.89 -11.31 -10.45
C GLN A 154 7.50 -10.20 -9.44
N PRO A 155 7.51 -8.91 -9.82
CA PRO A 155 7.07 -7.84 -8.94
C PRO A 155 5.62 -8.04 -8.47
N GLU A 156 5.36 -7.89 -7.20
CA GLU A 156 4.08 -8.16 -6.57
C GLU A 156 2.98 -7.23 -7.11
N TYR A 157 3.29 -5.96 -7.41
CA TYR A 157 2.35 -5.03 -8.01
C TYR A 157 1.90 -5.47 -9.41
N GLU A 158 2.78 -6.09 -10.22
CA GLU A 158 2.42 -6.62 -11.53
C GLU A 158 1.47 -7.81 -11.39
N ILE A 159 1.74 -8.70 -10.43
CA ILE A 159 0.87 -9.84 -10.13
C ILE A 159 -0.53 -9.35 -9.77
N PHE A 160 -0.62 -8.30 -8.92
CA PHE A 160 -1.91 -7.71 -8.55
C PHE A 160 -2.59 -7.03 -9.73
N ALA A 161 -1.85 -6.28 -10.54
CA ALA A 161 -2.39 -5.64 -11.75
C ALA A 161 -2.96 -6.67 -12.75
N TYR A 162 -2.28 -7.82 -12.92
CA TYR A 162 -2.81 -8.94 -13.72
C TYR A 162 -4.11 -9.51 -13.13
N TYR A 163 -4.20 -9.62 -11.80
CA TYR A 163 -5.47 -10.03 -11.19
C TYR A 163 -6.58 -9.03 -11.46
N VAL A 164 -6.34 -7.74 -11.25
CA VAL A 164 -7.35 -6.69 -11.48
C VAL A 164 -7.88 -6.73 -12.92
N SER A 165 -6.99 -6.92 -13.90
CA SER A 165 -7.33 -6.92 -15.33
C SER A 165 -7.99 -8.21 -15.80
N THR A 166 -7.61 -9.37 -15.27
CA THR A 166 -8.05 -10.69 -15.76
C THR A 166 -9.03 -11.41 -14.84
N LYS A 167 -9.10 -11.00 -13.56
CA LYS A 167 -9.81 -11.70 -12.48
C LYS A 167 -9.37 -13.15 -12.28
N ASP A 168 -8.19 -13.53 -12.79
CA ASP A 168 -7.63 -14.87 -12.58
C ASP A 168 -7.06 -15.01 -11.16
N LYS A 169 -7.77 -15.75 -10.31
CA LYS A 169 -7.42 -16.03 -8.91
C LYS A 169 -6.05 -16.69 -8.71
N LYS A 170 -5.47 -17.28 -9.77
CA LYS A 170 -4.10 -17.80 -9.69
C LYS A 170 -3.08 -16.72 -9.34
N ASN A 171 -3.33 -15.47 -9.74
CA ASN A 171 -2.47 -14.33 -9.38
C ASN A 171 -2.56 -14.00 -7.89
N LEU A 172 -3.74 -14.10 -7.26
CA LEU A 172 -3.85 -13.97 -5.79
C LEU A 172 -3.05 -15.03 -5.07
N GLY A 173 -3.06 -16.29 -5.56
CA GLY A 173 -2.23 -17.35 -5.01
C GLY A 173 -0.72 -17.11 -5.18
N LYS A 174 -0.28 -16.35 -6.22
CA LYS A 174 1.12 -15.93 -6.34
C LYS A 174 1.47 -14.85 -5.29
N LEU A 175 0.56 -13.89 -5.04
CA LEU A 175 0.76 -12.87 -3.99
C LEU A 175 0.83 -13.49 -2.60
N GLN A 176 -0.02 -14.46 -2.29
CA GLN A 176 0.04 -15.20 -1.02
C GLN A 176 1.38 -15.92 -0.85
N ARG A 177 1.91 -16.53 -1.92
CA ARG A 177 3.24 -17.14 -1.87
C ARG A 177 4.35 -16.12 -1.68
N ALA A 178 4.24 -14.94 -2.29
CA ALA A 178 5.19 -13.87 -2.06
C ALA A 178 5.16 -13.41 -0.60
N ALA A 179 3.98 -13.18 -0.02
CA ALA A 179 3.82 -12.86 1.40
C ALA A 179 4.44 -13.93 2.30
N GLN A 180 4.22 -15.21 1.99
CA GLN A 180 4.82 -16.31 2.73
C GLN A 180 6.36 -16.31 2.64
N ASN A 181 6.94 -16.02 1.47
CA ASN A 181 8.39 -15.93 1.30
C ASN A 181 9.00 -14.79 2.15
N TYR A 182 8.32 -13.64 2.28
CA TYR A 182 8.74 -12.54 3.17
C TYR A 182 8.71 -12.99 4.64
N ARG A 183 7.68 -13.71 5.09
CA ARG A 183 7.60 -14.24 6.46
C ARG A 183 8.66 -15.31 6.74
N GLU A 184 8.90 -16.20 5.79
CA GLU A 184 9.94 -17.21 5.90
C GLU A 184 11.33 -16.55 6.00
N ALA A 185 11.58 -15.50 5.20
CA ALA A 185 12.79 -14.73 5.29
C ALA A 185 12.91 -14.01 6.64
N ALA A 186 11.85 -13.35 7.12
CA ALA A 186 11.84 -12.69 8.43
C ALA A 186 12.10 -13.70 9.56
N SER A 187 11.39 -14.82 9.58
CA SER A 187 11.58 -15.89 10.58
C SER A 187 12.98 -16.51 10.54
N SER A 188 13.57 -16.68 9.36
CA SER A 188 14.93 -17.19 9.19
C SER A 188 15.95 -16.16 9.66
N THR A 189 15.72 -14.89 9.33
CA THR A 189 16.57 -13.76 9.70
C THR A 189 16.55 -13.54 11.23
N ALA A 190 15.42 -13.70 11.89
CA ALA A 190 15.30 -13.58 13.35
C ALA A 190 16.18 -14.58 14.13
N ARG A 191 16.61 -15.68 13.50
CA ARG A 191 17.52 -16.67 14.11
C ARG A 191 18.99 -16.33 13.94
N VAL A 192 19.31 -15.30 13.19
CA VAL A 192 20.70 -14.85 12.99
C VAL A 192 21.19 -14.14 14.25
N THR A 193 22.35 -14.52 14.76
CA THR A 193 23.01 -13.79 15.86
C THR A 193 23.56 -12.46 15.36
N VAL A 194 23.18 -11.35 15.97
CA VAL A 194 23.39 -10.00 15.49
C VAL A 194 24.44 -9.26 16.32
N PRO A 195 25.44 -8.59 15.72
CA PRO A 195 26.29 -7.68 16.47
C PRO A 195 25.45 -6.59 17.14
N LYS A 196 25.80 -6.22 18.39
CA LYS A 196 25.03 -5.27 19.20
C LYS A 196 24.74 -3.95 18.47
N ASP A 197 25.70 -3.45 17.73
CA ASP A 197 25.57 -2.18 16.97
C ASP A 197 24.76 -2.30 15.68
N ALA A 198 24.47 -3.52 15.20
CA ALA A 198 23.61 -3.78 14.05
C ALA A 198 22.14 -4.07 14.44
N LEU A 199 21.83 -4.21 15.73
CA LEU A 199 20.52 -4.69 16.20
C LEU A 199 19.36 -3.83 15.69
N ALA A 200 19.46 -2.51 15.75
CA ALA A 200 18.39 -1.61 15.29
C ALA A 200 18.11 -1.77 13.80
N HIS A 201 19.16 -1.93 12.98
CA HIS A 201 19.05 -2.15 11.54
C HIS A 201 18.42 -3.51 11.22
N HIS A 202 18.81 -4.54 11.98
CA HIS A 202 18.26 -5.89 11.86
C HIS A 202 16.77 -5.92 12.17
N LEU A 203 16.33 -5.29 13.27
CA LEU A 203 14.92 -5.17 13.62
C LEU A 203 14.12 -4.39 12.56
N GLY A 204 14.72 -3.35 11.98
CA GLY A 204 14.11 -2.62 10.87
C GLY A 204 13.80 -3.53 9.68
N ILE A 205 14.73 -4.40 9.28
CA ILE A 205 14.53 -5.38 8.20
C ILE A 205 13.42 -6.39 8.54
N LEU A 206 13.44 -6.94 9.75
CA LEU A 206 12.44 -7.91 10.18
C LEU A 206 11.03 -7.33 10.14
N ASN A 207 10.85 -6.15 10.76
CA ASN A 207 9.55 -5.53 10.89
C ASN A 207 9.01 -5.02 9.54
N SER A 208 9.87 -4.48 8.68
CA SER A 208 9.44 -4.07 7.33
C SER A 208 9.03 -5.27 6.47
N MET A 209 9.70 -6.41 6.56
CA MET A 209 9.29 -7.63 5.84
C MET A 209 7.96 -8.20 6.34
N GLU A 210 7.71 -8.20 7.65
CA GLU A 210 6.44 -8.66 8.23
C GLU A 210 5.27 -7.72 7.86
N GLU A 211 5.49 -6.41 7.94
CA GLU A 211 4.51 -5.40 7.54
C GLU A 211 4.15 -5.54 6.05
N PHE A 212 5.17 -5.70 5.20
CA PHE A 212 4.95 -5.89 3.78
C PHE A 212 4.20 -7.19 3.47
N ALA A 213 4.57 -8.30 4.12
CA ALA A 213 3.85 -9.57 3.99
C ALA A 213 2.38 -9.46 4.42
N ALA A 214 2.11 -8.77 5.53
CA ALA A 214 0.74 -8.54 6.00
C ALA A 214 -0.06 -7.67 5.00
N THR A 215 0.58 -6.68 4.40
CA THR A 215 -0.02 -5.83 3.36
C THR A 215 -0.39 -6.62 2.10
N LEU A 216 0.48 -7.56 1.66
CA LEU A 216 0.16 -8.45 0.54
C LEU A 216 -1.03 -9.34 0.84
N ASP A 217 -1.13 -9.89 2.06
CA ASP A 217 -2.31 -10.68 2.45
C ASP A 217 -3.58 -9.84 2.52
N ALA A 218 -3.48 -8.60 3.02
CA ALA A 218 -4.62 -7.68 3.03
C ALA A 218 -5.09 -7.35 1.61
N LEU A 219 -4.17 -7.14 0.65
CA LEU A 219 -4.49 -6.97 -0.77
C LEU A 219 -5.21 -8.19 -1.33
N VAL A 220 -4.76 -9.40 -1.00
CA VAL A 220 -5.42 -10.64 -1.45
C VAL A 220 -6.82 -10.76 -0.87
N ALA A 221 -6.97 -10.51 0.43
CA ALA A 221 -8.26 -10.63 1.13
C ALA A 221 -9.30 -9.62 0.64
N ASN A 222 -8.85 -8.45 0.15
CA ASN A 222 -9.72 -7.36 -0.29
C ASN A 222 -9.66 -7.10 -1.80
N ALA A 223 -9.17 -8.08 -2.58
CA ALA A 223 -8.85 -7.88 -3.99
C ALA A 223 -10.06 -7.57 -4.90
N ASP A 224 -11.27 -7.94 -4.48
CA ASP A 224 -12.51 -7.66 -5.20
C ASP A 224 -13.19 -6.36 -4.76
N ASP A 225 -12.71 -5.74 -3.67
CA ASP A 225 -13.16 -4.44 -3.21
C ASP A 225 -12.25 -3.33 -3.79
N PRO A 226 -12.75 -2.50 -4.72
CA PRO A 226 -11.94 -1.48 -5.37
C PRO A 226 -11.48 -0.37 -4.41
N PHE A 227 -12.27 -0.02 -3.39
CA PHE A 227 -11.93 1.01 -2.41
C PHE A 227 -10.85 0.52 -1.45
N ALA A 228 -11.03 -0.68 -0.90
CA ALA A 228 -10.02 -1.31 -0.08
C ALA A 228 -8.71 -1.52 -0.85
N SER A 229 -8.79 -2.04 -2.08
CA SER A 229 -7.64 -2.25 -2.95
C SER A 229 -6.86 -0.96 -3.23
N ALA A 230 -7.54 0.16 -3.49
CA ALA A 230 -6.89 1.44 -3.77
C ALA A 230 -6.06 1.94 -2.57
N VAL A 231 -6.62 1.86 -1.35
CA VAL A 231 -5.93 2.28 -0.13
C VAL A 231 -4.80 1.31 0.23
N LEU A 232 -5.03 0.00 0.08
CA LEU A 232 -4.01 -1.02 0.36
C LEU A 232 -2.85 -0.96 -0.63
N LEU A 233 -3.05 -0.58 -1.90
CA LEU A 233 -1.96 -0.33 -2.84
C LEU A 233 -1.07 0.83 -2.40
N ARG A 234 -1.62 1.83 -1.73
CA ARG A 234 -0.81 2.88 -1.13
C ARG A 234 0.01 2.36 0.05
N THR A 235 -0.61 1.56 0.95
CA THR A 235 0.11 0.90 2.05
C THR A 235 1.20 -0.01 1.49
N TYR A 236 0.94 -0.73 0.39
CA TYR A 236 1.92 -1.52 -0.35
C TYR A 236 3.13 -0.69 -0.79
N ASN A 237 2.90 0.46 -1.46
CA ASN A 237 3.99 1.32 -1.93
C ASN A 237 4.86 1.83 -0.78
N GLN A 238 4.24 2.17 0.37
CA GLN A 238 4.99 2.55 1.56
C GLN A 238 5.78 1.38 2.13
N GLY A 239 5.17 0.21 2.28
CA GLY A 239 5.83 -1.00 2.78
C GLY A 239 7.01 -1.45 1.91
N GLU A 240 6.87 -1.38 0.58
CA GLU A 240 7.98 -1.64 -0.34
C GLU A 240 9.14 -0.65 -0.14
N ALA A 241 8.82 0.64 0.01
CA ALA A 241 9.83 1.68 0.28
C ALA A 241 10.51 1.45 1.64
N ASP A 242 9.77 1.01 2.67
CA ASP A 242 10.31 0.73 4.00
C ASP A 242 11.23 -0.50 3.99
N VAL A 243 10.88 -1.56 3.25
CA VAL A 243 11.76 -2.71 3.02
C VAL A 243 13.07 -2.26 2.35
N LEU A 244 12.99 -1.53 1.25
CA LEU A 244 14.16 -1.05 0.51
C LEU A 244 15.03 -0.12 1.38
N THR A 245 14.41 0.77 2.13
CA THR A 245 15.10 1.69 3.05
C THR A 245 15.80 0.94 4.17
N SER A 246 15.19 -0.07 4.76
CA SER A 246 15.79 -0.88 5.82
C SER A 246 17.07 -1.58 5.34
N PHE A 247 17.08 -2.14 4.12
CA PHE A 247 18.28 -2.70 3.51
C PHE A 247 19.32 -1.64 3.16
N ALA A 248 18.93 -0.46 2.68
CA ALA A 248 19.84 0.64 2.37
C ALA A 248 20.56 1.15 3.63
N VAL A 249 19.85 1.25 4.75
CA VAL A 249 20.40 1.65 6.06
C VAL A 249 21.43 0.60 6.53
N LEU A 250 21.11 -0.70 6.43
CA LEU A 250 22.07 -1.75 6.74
C LEU A 250 23.30 -1.72 5.81
N ALA A 251 23.12 -1.47 4.52
CA ALA A 251 24.23 -1.33 3.59
C ALA A 251 25.13 -0.13 3.94
N LYS A 252 24.55 0.97 4.47
CA LYS A 252 25.31 2.10 5.00
C LYS A 252 26.15 1.67 6.21
N TYR A 253 25.56 0.97 7.18
CA TYR A 253 26.28 0.41 8.33
C TYR A 253 27.50 -0.42 7.91
N TYR A 254 27.35 -1.31 6.91
CA TYR A 254 28.47 -2.12 6.41
C TYR A 254 29.60 -1.28 5.81
N ARG A 255 29.29 -0.18 5.12
CA ARG A 255 30.31 0.73 4.56
C ARG A 255 31.07 1.49 5.63
N GLU A 256 30.34 2.01 6.63
CA GLU A 256 30.93 2.76 7.74
C GLU A 256 31.83 1.88 8.62
N LYS A 257 31.45 0.61 8.78
CA LYS A 257 32.22 -0.35 9.56
C LYS A 257 33.52 -0.77 8.89
N LYS A 258 33.61 -0.66 7.56
CA LYS A 258 34.82 -0.99 6.77
C LYS A 258 35.88 0.10 6.87
N SER A 259 35.48 1.37 7.07
CA SER A 259 36.40 2.52 7.21
C SER A 259 36.99 2.60 8.60
#